data_25553a5cc5e167beb9584d19d96d259f
#
_entry.id   25553a5cc5e167beb9584d19d96d259f
#
_cell.length_a   1.000
_cell.length_b   1.000
_cell.length_c   1.000
_cell.angle_alpha   90.00
_cell.angle_beta   90.00
_cell.angle_gamma   90.00
#
_symmetry.space_group_name_H-M   'P 1'
#
loop_
_entity.id
_entity.type
_entity.pdbx_description
1 polymer ?
#
loop_
_entity_poly.entity_id
_entity_poly.type
_entity_poly.pdbx_seq_one_letter_code
_entity_poly.pdbx_strand_id
1 'polypeptide(L)'
;MKKKLKIGLAYDVKEDYEISSGTWKHCDFSTLTEIKYIKEVLEERGHTVLLLGNYEKIYDMLQNKTFPQIDIVLNTAEGVISRNRESWLPSLFEMNHIPYSGSDAYALGIALSKIQTKITAEYLHIPTPPHCCIFSNDDMNAAVDSLSAPWILKPNYEGSSSGVLLAETEKELKEKAEFLLNEYQQPLLCETYIKGREYNVSLLYDGNNTYVIGTVEIVRKNGKPLDIFDVKELK
;
A
#
# COMPACT_ATOMS: atom_id res chain seq x y z
N MET A 1 11.45 21.90 25.30
CA MET A 1 10.14 21.19 25.31
C MET A 1 9.80 20.83 23.87
N LYS A 2 9.39 19.58 23.58
CA LYS A 2 8.90 19.23 22.25
C LYS A 2 7.60 20.01 21.96
N LYS A 3 7.45 20.53 20.74
CA LYS A 3 6.24 21.27 20.33
C LYS A 3 5.02 20.37 20.41
N LYS A 4 3.99 20.77 21.10
CA LYS A 4 2.69 20.08 21.08
C LYS A 4 1.97 20.44 19.79
N LEU A 5 1.46 19.44 19.10
CA LEU A 5 0.75 19.59 17.83
C LEU A 5 -0.71 19.18 17.98
N LYS A 6 -1.55 19.81 17.16
CA LYS A 6 -2.91 19.38 16.90
C LYS A 6 -2.94 18.59 15.61
N ILE A 7 -3.09 17.28 15.71
CA ILE A 7 -2.95 16.32 14.61
C ILE A 7 -4.33 15.84 14.16
N GLY A 8 -4.62 15.96 12.87
CA GLY A 8 -5.74 15.27 12.26
C GLY A 8 -5.32 13.86 11.87
N LEU A 9 -6.06 12.81 12.22
CA LEU A 9 -5.81 11.45 11.77
C LEU A 9 -6.81 11.09 10.67
N ALA A 10 -6.30 10.94 9.43
CA ALA A 10 -7.07 10.45 8.29
C ALA A 10 -6.83 8.94 8.14
N TYR A 11 -7.90 8.16 7.96
CA TYR A 11 -7.83 6.71 7.96
C TYR A 11 -9.05 6.09 7.27
N ASP A 12 -8.86 4.88 6.77
CA ASP A 12 -9.94 3.97 6.36
C ASP A 12 -10.05 2.82 7.37
N VAL A 13 -11.26 2.47 7.75
CA VAL A 13 -11.57 1.30 8.59
C VAL A 13 -12.60 0.44 7.90
N LYS A 14 -12.50 -0.86 8.11
CA LYS A 14 -13.39 -1.85 7.48
C LYS A 14 -14.86 -1.59 7.80
N GLU A 15 -15.12 -1.05 8.97
CA GLU A 15 -16.45 -0.74 9.47
C GLU A 15 -17.17 0.39 8.71
N ASP A 16 -16.42 1.29 8.06
CA ASP A 16 -16.98 2.38 7.26
C ASP A 16 -17.46 1.92 5.86
N TYR A 17 -17.08 0.71 5.45
CA TYR A 17 -17.42 0.14 4.16
C TYR A 17 -18.18 -1.18 4.37
N GLU A 18 -19.26 -1.40 3.61
CA GLU A 18 -20.03 -2.67 3.65
C GLU A 18 -19.23 -3.82 3.01
N ILE A 19 -18.08 -4.17 3.61
CA ILE A 19 -17.19 -5.21 3.11
C ILE A 19 -17.64 -6.54 3.70
N SER A 20 -18.10 -7.46 2.84
CA SER A 20 -18.42 -8.81 3.26
C SER A 20 -17.18 -9.51 3.83
N SER A 21 -17.32 -10.11 5.00
CA SER A 21 -16.28 -10.91 5.64
C SER A 21 -15.80 -12.03 4.69
N GLY A 22 -14.49 -12.08 4.44
CA GLY A 22 -13.88 -13.11 3.60
C GLY A 22 -13.49 -12.66 2.19
N THR A 23 -13.73 -11.41 1.81
CA THR A 23 -13.17 -10.85 0.58
C THR A 23 -11.73 -10.40 0.82
N TRP A 24 -10.85 -10.63 -0.17
CA TRP A 24 -9.47 -10.14 -0.19
C TRP A 24 -9.40 -8.62 -0.37
N LYS A 25 -10.49 -8.02 -0.85
CA LYS A 25 -10.61 -6.58 -1.08
C LYS A 25 -10.52 -5.85 0.25
N HIS A 26 -9.70 -4.80 0.29
CA HIS A 26 -9.54 -3.92 1.46
C HIS A 26 -8.87 -4.59 2.69
N CYS A 27 -8.01 -5.56 2.50
CA CYS A 27 -7.20 -6.11 3.59
C CYS A 27 -6.22 -5.09 4.17
N ASP A 28 -5.96 -4.00 3.47
CA ASP A 28 -5.10 -2.88 3.85
C ASP A 28 -5.72 -1.99 4.93
N PHE A 29 -7.05 -2.04 5.10
CA PHE A 29 -7.73 -1.15 6.02
C PHE A 29 -7.46 -1.51 7.48
N SER A 30 -7.23 -0.46 8.26
CA SER A 30 -7.09 -0.56 9.71
C SER A 30 -8.41 -1.01 10.37
N THR A 31 -8.31 -1.43 11.60
CA THR A 31 -9.44 -1.61 12.51
C THR A 31 -9.62 -0.37 13.38
N LEU A 32 -10.82 -0.14 13.90
CA LEU A 32 -11.07 0.92 14.89
C LEU A 32 -10.16 0.81 16.12
N THR A 33 -9.75 -0.40 16.49
CA THR A 33 -8.82 -0.64 17.61
C THR A 33 -7.43 -0.10 17.29
N GLU A 34 -6.92 -0.33 16.09
CA GLU A 34 -5.62 0.20 15.65
C GLU A 34 -5.64 1.73 15.57
N ILE A 35 -6.72 2.31 15.06
CA ILE A 35 -6.88 3.78 15.00
C ILE A 35 -6.89 4.39 16.41
N LYS A 36 -7.60 3.77 17.37
CA LYS A 36 -7.59 4.20 18.77
C LYS A 36 -6.20 4.11 19.38
N TYR A 37 -5.47 3.01 19.12
CA TYR A 37 -4.11 2.86 19.61
C TYR A 37 -3.17 3.92 19.06
N ILE A 38 -3.22 4.23 17.75
CA ILE A 38 -2.43 5.33 17.15
C ILE A 38 -2.74 6.65 17.86
N LYS A 39 -4.03 6.95 18.06
CA LYS A 39 -4.46 8.16 18.78
C LYS A 39 -3.88 8.22 20.19
N GLU A 40 -4.02 7.16 20.97
CA GLU A 40 -3.52 7.08 22.36
C GLU A 40 -2.00 7.31 22.42
N VAL A 41 -1.22 6.65 21.57
CA VAL A 41 0.24 6.81 21.51
C VAL A 41 0.66 8.26 21.21
N LEU A 42 -0.08 8.95 20.35
CA LEU A 42 0.20 10.36 20.03
C LEU A 42 -0.20 11.29 21.19
N GLU A 43 -1.32 11.01 21.85
CA GLU A 43 -1.81 11.80 23.01
C GLU A 43 -0.90 11.62 24.23
N GLU A 44 -0.38 10.42 24.49
CA GLU A 44 0.62 10.15 25.54
C GLU A 44 1.91 10.97 25.32
N ARG A 45 2.23 11.30 24.06
CA ARG A 45 3.37 12.16 23.72
C ARG A 45 3.04 13.65 23.83
N GLY A 46 1.80 13.98 24.23
CA GLY A 46 1.33 15.33 24.53
C GLY A 46 0.73 16.08 23.33
N HIS A 47 0.43 15.39 22.23
CA HIS A 47 -0.30 15.94 21.10
C HIS A 47 -1.81 15.92 21.36
N THR A 48 -2.57 16.71 20.59
CA THR A 48 -4.03 16.60 20.52
C THR A 48 -4.41 15.94 19.21
N VAL A 49 -5.20 14.86 19.23
CA VAL A 49 -5.55 14.11 18.02
C VAL A 49 -7.04 14.20 17.72
N LEU A 50 -7.36 14.62 16.50
CA LEU A 50 -8.71 14.66 15.94
C LEU A 50 -8.86 13.55 14.91
N LEU A 51 -9.87 12.70 15.04
CA LEU A 51 -10.20 11.68 14.07
C LEU A 51 -10.96 12.32 12.91
N LEU A 52 -10.36 12.33 11.72
CA LEU A 52 -10.96 12.92 10.52
C LEU A 52 -11.77 11.89 9.71
N GLY A 53 -11.37 10.61 9.79
CA GLY A 53 -11.98 9.53 9.02
C GLY A 53 -11.43 9.42 7.60
N ASN A 54 -12.26 8.88 6.71
CA ASN A 54 -11.93 8.60 5.31
C ASN A 54 -12.10 9.84 4.40
N TYR A 55 -11.82 9.64 3.11
CA TYR A 55 -11.87 10.70 2.11
C TYR A 55 -13.25 11.37 1.99
N GLU A 56 -14.33 10.61 2.14
CA GLU A 56 -15.70 11.15 2.06
C GLU A 56 -15.97 12.12 3.20
N LYS A 57 -15.66 11.71 4.44
CA LYS A 57 -15.83 12.55 5.63
C LYS A 57 -14.99 13.82 5.55
N ILE A 58 -13.74 13.71 5.07
CA ILE A 58 -12.83 14.84 4.92
C ILE A 58 -13.31 15.79 3.81
N TYR A 59 -13.74 15.22 2.67
CA TYR A 59 -14.31 16.02 1.58
C TYR A 59 -15.55 16.81 2.05
N ASP A 60 -16.46 16.18 2.78
CA ASP A 60 -17.64 16.84 3.35
C ASP A 60 -17.26 17.97 4.32
N MET A 61 -16.27 17.76 5.18
CA MET A 61 -15.78 18.82 6.08
C MET A 61 -15.24 20.01 5.31
N LEU A 62 -14.52 19.79 4.21
CA LEU A 62 -13.97 20.85 3.37
C LEU A 62 -15.08 21.61 2.62
N GLN A 63 -16.03 20.89 2.00
CA GLN A 63 -17.17 21.49 1.31
C GLN A 63 -18.02 22.36 2.24
N ASN A 64 -18.29 21.88 3.44
CA ASN A 64 -19.11 22.59 4.43
C ASN A 64 -18.32 23.62 5.26
N LYS A 65 -17.02 23.81 4.99
CA LYS A 65 -16.11 24.70 5.73
C LYS A 65 -16.05 24.39 7.24
N THR A 66 -16.19 23.12 7.58
CA THR A 66 -16.12 22.60 8.97
C THR A 66 -14.81 21.88 9.27
N PHE A 67 -13.88 21.86 8.31
CA PHE A 67 -12.58 21.23 8.52
C PHE A 67 -11.87 21.87 9.73
N PRO A 68 -11.40 21.06 10.71
CA PRO A 68 -10.84 21.61 11.94
C PRO A 68 -9.50 22.30 11.70
N GLN A 69 -9.20 23.30 12.51
CA GLN A 69 -7.87 23.90 12.52
C GLN A 69 -6.89 22.92 13.18
N ILE A 70 -5.91 22.46 12.41
CA ILE A 70 -4.88 21.50 12.82
C ILE A 70 -3.51 21.95 12.34
N ASP A 71 -2.45 21.40 12.93
CA ASP A 71 -1.07 21.69 12.51
C ASP A 71 -0.63 20.77 11.35
N ILE A 72 -1.10 19.50 11.34
CA ILE A 72 -0.75 18.49 10.32
C ILE A 72 -1.77 17.37 10.30
N VAL A 73 -1.97 16.74 9.15
CA VAL A 73 -2.68 15.46 9.02
C VAL A 73 -1.68 14.31 9.07
N LEU A 74 -1.88 13.34 9.96
CA LEU A 74 -1.29 12.01 9.81
C LEU A 74 -2.21 11.22 8.87
N ASN A 75 -1.74 10.96 7.66
CA ASN A 75 -2.52 10.26 6.64
C ASN A 75 -2.16 8.77 6.64
N THR A 76 -3.12 7.93 6.98
CA THR A 76 -3.03 6.46 6.93
C THR A 76 -4.17 5.86 6.08
N ALA A 77 -4.84 6.69 5.29
CA ALA A 77 -5.94 6.24 4.46
C ALA A 77 -5.44 5.66 3.14
N GLU A 78 -6.04 4.57 2.72
CA GLU A 78 -5.70 3.80 1.52
C GLU A 78 -6.64 4.07 0.33
N GLY A 79 -7.88 4.51 0.63
CA GLY A 79 -8.94 4.67 -0.37
C GLY A 79 -9.50 3.35 -0.89
N VAL A 80 -10.62 3.39 -1.60
CA VAL A 80 -11.39 2.18 -1.93
C VAL A 80 -11.43 1.84 -3.42
N ILE A 81 -11.61 2.79 -4.28
CA ILE A 81 -11.91 2.57 -5.71
C ILE A 81 -10.88 3.33 -6.54
N SER A 82 -10.42 2.74 -7.61
CA SER A 82 -9.49 3.38 -8.55
C SER A 82 -8.01 3.09 -8.30
N ARG A 83 -7.28 3.03 -9.41
CA ARG A 83 -5.81 2.95 -9.41
C ARG A 83 -5.12 4.20 -8.85
N ASN A 84 -5.87 5.23 -8.46
CA ASN A 84 -5.36 6.48 -7.89
C ASN A 84 -5.82 6.67 -6.44
N ARG A 85 -6.41 5.64 -5.80
CA ARG A 85 -7.07 5.76 -4.50
C ARG A 85 -6.19 6.39 -3.41
N GLU A 86 -4.93 6.00 -3.33
CA GLU A 86 -3.99 6.54 -2.33
C GLU A 86 -3.60 8.01 -2.57
N SER A 87 -3.77 8.50 -3.81
CA SER A 87 -3.46 9.89 -4.18
C SER A 87 -4.59 10.88 -3.86
N TRP A 88 -5.79 10.42 -3.56
CA TRP A 88 -6.95 11.30 -3.42
C TRP A 88 -6.84 12.27 -2.25
N LEU A 89 -6.55 11.76 -1.05
CA LEU A 89 -6.40 12.62 0.12
C LEU A 89 -5.19 13.54 0.03
N PRO A 90 -3.98 13.09 -0.36
CA PRO A 90 -2.87 13.98 -0.64
C PRO A 90 -3.23 15.11 -1.61
N SER A 91 -3.86 14.81 -2.75
CA SER A 91 -4.29 15.84 -3.69
C SER A 91 -5.27 16.84 -3.06
N LEU A 92 -6.21 16.34 -2.27
CA LEU A 92 -7.18 17.17 -1.58
C LEU A 92 -6.53 18.10 -0.55
N PHE A 93 -5.54 17.59 0.19
CA PHE A 93 -4.77 18.37 1.16
C PHE A 93 -3.91 19.43 0.47
N GLU A 94 -3.23 19.07 -0.63
CA GLU A 94 -2.44 20.02 -1.43
C GLU A 94 -3.30 21.16 -1.98
N MET A 95 -4.46 20.86 -2.56
CA MET A 95 -5.40 21.86 -3.09
C MET A 95 -5.91 22.83 -2.01
N ASN A 96 -5.98 22.39 -0.77
CA ASN A 96 -6.47 23.18 0.37
C ASN A 96 -5.35 23.69 1.28
N HIS A 97 -4.07 23.56 0.89
CA HIS A 97 -2.90 23.98 1.66
C HIS A 97 -2.85 23.39 3.08
N ILE A 98 -3.32 22.16 3.25
CA ILE A 98 -3.32 21.44 4.51
C ILE A 98 -2.03 20.63 4.62
N PRO A 99 -1.17 20.86 5.61
CA PRO A 99 0.02 20.04 5.84
C PRO A 99 -0.35 18.59 6.18
N TYR A 100 0.33 17.64 5.59
CA TYR A 100 0.12 16.20 5.85
C TYR A 100 1.44 15.43 5.86
N SER A 101 1.42 14.24 6.43
CA SER A 101 2.53 13.29 6.45
C SER A 101 2.39 12.25 5.34
N GLY A 102 3.51 11.70 4.93
CA GLY A 102 3.59 10.70 3.86
C GLY A 102 4.06 11.30 2.54
N SER A 103 4.00 10.49 1.50
CA SER A 103 4.36 10.91 0.14
C SER A 103 3.27 11.78 -0.48
N ASP A 104 3.66 12.60 -1.45
CA ASP A 104 2.72 13.42 -2.21
C ASP A 104 1.85 12.56 -3.16
N ALA A 105 0.82 13.17 -3.72
CA ALA A 105 -0.13 12.51 -4.59
C ALA A 105 0.52 11.86 -5.82
N TYR A 106 1.57 12.50 -6.37
CA TYR A 106 2.29 11.99 -7.53
C TYR A 106 3.08 10.73 -7.20
N ALA A 107 3.83 10.76 -6.10
CA ALA A 107 4.61 9.61 -5.65
C ALA A 107 3.71 8.41 -5.30
N LEU A 108 2.60 8.63 -4.60
CA LEU A 108 1.64 7.58 -4.26
C LEU A 108 0.96 6.99 -5.51
N GLY A 109 0.61 7.83 -6.48
CA GLY A 109 0.04 7.36 -7.76
C GLY A 109 0.99 6.45 -8.55
N ILE A 110 2.30 6.73 -8.52
CA ILE A 110 3.32 5.86 -9.12
C ILE A 110 3.51 4.60 -8.28
N ALA A 111 3.66 4.75 -6.96
CA ALA A 111 3.99 3.66 -6.05
C ALA A 111 2.89 2.59 -5.97
N LEU A 112 1.62 2.99 -6.06
CA LEU A 112 0.49 2.06 -6.08
C LEU A 112 0.53 1.14 -7.31
N SER A 113 1.00 1.65 -8.46
CA SER A 113 1.20 0.83 -9.66
C SER A 113 2.54 0.10 -9.60
N LYS A 114 2.52 -1.21 -9.33
CA LYS A 114 3.73 -2.04 -9.31
C LYS A 114 4.50 -1.97 -10.63
N ILE A 115 3.77 -1.94 -11.76
CA ILE A 115 4.37 -1.80 -13.10
C ILE A 115 5.10 -0.47 -13.24
N GLN A 116 4.49 0.66 -12.84
CA GLN A 116 5.15 1.97 -12.91
C GLN A 116 6.35 2.05 -11.96
N THR A 117 6.23 1.47 -10.77
CA THR A 117 7.34 1.35 -9.81
C THR A 117 8.52 0.59 -10.42
N LYS A 118 8.24 -0.52 -11.14
CA LYS A 118 9.29 -1.29 -11.83
C LYS A 118 9.99 -0.47 -12.93
N ILE A 119 9.22 0.18 -13.80
CA ILE A 119 9.75 1.06 -14.85
C ILE A 119 10.63 2.16 -14.24
N THR A 120 10.17 2.78 -13.14
CA THR A 120 10.92 3.81 -12.43
C THR A 120 12.21 3.25 -11.83
N ALA A 121 12.16 2.09 -11.18
CA ALA A 121 13.32 1.43 -10.60
C ALA A 121 14.38 1.09 -11.68
N GLU A 122 13.95 0.54 -12.81
CA GLU A 122 14.85 0.23 -13.93
C GLU A 122 15.50 1.48 -14.51
N TYR A 123 14.72 2.53 -14.74
CA TYR A 123 15.25 3.80 -15.22
C TYR A 123 16.30 4.41 -14.28
N LEU A 124 16.10 4.26 -12.98
CA LEU A 124 17.03 4.71 -11.94
C LEU A 124 18.13 3.70 -11.62
N HIS A 125 18.24 2.60 -12.36
CA HIS A 125 19.20 1.51 -12.12
C HIS A 125 19.12 0.92 -10.71
N ILE A 126 17.92 0.91 -10.10
CA ILE A 126 17.67 0.26 -8.82
C ILE A 126 17.42 -1.23 -9.08
N PRO A 127 18.20 -2.14 -8.45
CA PRO A 127 18.01 -3.57 -8.65
C PRO A 127 16.58 -4.02 -8.32
N THR A 128 15.97 -4.74 -9.25
CA THR A 128 14.63 -5.29 -9.11
C THR A 128 14.57 -6.67 -9.79
N PRO A 129 13.73 -7.61 -9.34
CA PRO A 129 13.57 -8.89 -10.00
C PRO A 129 13.20 -8.75 -11.49
N PRO A 130 13.71 -9.63 -12.37
CA PRO A 130 13.23 -9.72 -13.75
C PRO A 130 11.71 -9.87 -13.75
N HIS A 131 11.05 -9.12 -14.63
CA HIS A 131 9.59 -9.06 -14.63
C HIS A 131 9.00 -8.84 -16.02
N CYS A 132 7.73 -9.12 -16.15
CA CYS A 132 6.89 -8.75 -17.28
C CYS A 132 5.48 -8.40 -16.82
N CYS A 133 4.72 -7.77 -17.70
CA CYS A 133 3.33 -7.38 -17.44
C CYS A 133 2.40 -8.32 -18.18
N ILE A 134 1.31 -8.74 -17.53
CA ILE A 134 0.25 -9.56 -18.11
C ILE A 134 -1.03 -8.72 -18.10
N PHE A 135 -1.49 -8.29 -19.27
CA PHE A 135 -2.72 -7.52 -19.44
C PHE A 135 -3.89 -8.42 -19.84
N SER A 136 -3.59 -9.56 -20.48
CA SER A 136 -4.55 -10.53 -20.98
C SER A 136 -3.94 -11.93 -21.00
N ASN A 137 -4.76 -12.93 -21.34
CA ASN A 137 -4.30 -14.31 -21.48
C ASN A 137 -3.23 -14.47 -22.59
N ASP A 138 -3.23 -13.60 -23.59
CA ASP A 138 -2.26 -13.66 -24.68
C ASP A 138 -0.83 -13.34 -24.23
N ASP A 139 -0.67 -12.60 -23.14
CA ASP A 139 0.64 -12.21 -22.60
C ASP A 139 1.32 -13.33 -21.78
N MET A 140 0.58 -14.39 -21.40
CA MET A 140 1.09 -15.42 -20.50
C MET A 140 2.26 -16.21 -21.10
N ASN A 141 2.26 -16.46 -22.41
CA ASN A 141 3.36 -17.14 -23.07
C ASN A 141 4.64 -16.29 -23.04
N ALA A 142 4.53 -14.99 -23.24
CA ALA A 142 5.66 -14.08 -23.14
C ALA A 142 6.28 -14.08 -21.73
N ALA A 143 5.46 -14.22 -20.68
CA ALA A 143 5.97 -14.37 -19.31
C ALA A 143 6.77 -15.65 -19.11
N VAL A 144 6.27 -16.79 -19.63
CA VAL A 144 6.98 -18.07 -19.57
C VAL A 144 8.30 -18.02 -20.33
N ASP A 145 8.29 -17.43 -21.53
CA ASP A 145 9.47 -17.37 -22.41
C ASP A 145 10.56 -16.42 -21.90
N SER A 146 10.18 -15.34 -21.18
CA SER A 146 11.10 -14.28 -20.77
C SER A 146 11.62 -14.42 -19.33
N LEU A 147 10.93 -15.15 -18.47
CA LEU A 147 11.24 -15.24 -17.05
C LEU A 147 11.54 -16.67 -16.61
N SER A 148 12.42 -16.82 -15.63
CA SER A 148 12.73 -18.12 -15.01
C SER A 148 11.77 -18.45 -13.88
N ALA A 149 11.30 -19.70 -13.84
CA ALA A 149 10.53 -20.22 -12.71
C ALA A 149 11.39 -20.33 -11.42
N PRO A 150 10.79 -20.30 -10.24
CA PRO A 150 9.37 -20.04 -9.97
C PRO A 150 8.99 -18.59 -10.23
N TRP A 151 7.71 -18.34 -10.49
CA TRP A 151 7.18 -17.00 -10.72
C TRP A 151 6.29 -16.53 -9.59
N ILE A 152 6.31 -15.21 -9.35
CA ILE A 152 5.34 -14.51 -8.49
C ILE A 152 4.41 -13.69 -9.38
N LEU A 153 3.11 -13.90 -9.21
CA LEU A 153 2.05 -13.12 -9.83
C LEU A 153 1.45 -12.17 -8.80
N LYS A 154 1.25 -10.91 -9.20
CA LYS A 154 0.70 -9.87 -8.31
C LYS A 154 -0.27 -8.98 -9.08
N PRO A 155 -1.49 -8.70 -8.59
CA PRO A 155 -2.33 -7.64 -9.14
C PRO A 155 -1.61 -6.28 -9.03
N ASN A 156 -1.74 -5.45 -10.07
CA ASN A 156 -0.91 -4.25 -10.21
C ASN A 156 -1.17 -3.19 -9.13
N TYR A 157 -2.43 -3.05 -8.68
CA TYR A 157 -2.86 -1.96 -7.80
C TYR A 157 -3.25 -2.41 -6.39
N GLU A 158 -2.99 -3.67 -6.01
CA GLU A 158 -3.30 -4.17 -4.68
C GLU A 158 -2.13 -3.98 -3.71
N GLY A 159 -2.45 -3.89 -2.41
CA GLY A 159 -1.51 -3.84 -1.30
C GLY A 159 -1.56 -5.10 -0.42
N SER A 160 -0.83 -5.10 0.69
CA SER A 160 -0.85 -6.11 1.77
C SER A 160 -0.84 -7.56 1.31
N SER A 161 -0.09 -7.86 0.25
CA SER A 161 0.00 -9.19 -0.39
C SER A 161 -1.32 -9.75 -0.94
N SER A 162 -2.33 -8.91 -1.14
CA SER A 162 -3.58 -9.31 -1.78
C SER A 162 -3.32 -9.83 -3.20
N GLY A 163 -3.73 -11.07 -3.47
CA GLY A 163 -3.59 -11.70 -4.78
C GLY A 163 -2.15 -12.07 -5.16
N VAL A 164 -1.20 -12.10 -4.23
CA VAL A 164 0.16 -12.59 -4.51
C VAL A 164 0.17 -14.11 -4.57
N LEU A 165 0.51 -14.68 -5.72
CA LEU A 165 0.54 -16.13 -5.95
C LEU A 165 1.88 -16.57 -6.51
N LEU A 166 2.43 -17.67 -5.95
CA LEU A 166 3.60 -18.37 -6.48
C LEU A 166 3.16 -19.40 -7.51
N ALA A 167 3.86 -19.49 -8.64
CA ALA A 167 3.70 -20.52 -9.66
C ALA A 167 5.04 -21.24 -9.91
N GLU A 168 5.07 -22.55 -9.82
CA GLU A 168 6.27 -23.36 -10.02
C GLU A 168 6.34 -23.97 -11.42
N THR A 169 5.19 -24.12 -12.09
CA THR A 169 5.05 -24.69 -13.42
C THR A 169 4.32 -23.73 -14.36
N GLU A 170 4.57 -23.85 -15.67
CA GLU A 170 3.86 -23.08 -16.70
C GLU A 170 2.33 -23.22 -16.59
N LYS A 171 1.86 -24.44 -16.33
CA LYS A 171 0.43 -24.69 -16.13
C LYS A 171 -0.12 -23.88 -14.96
N GLU A 172 0.57 -23.92 -13.83
CA GLU A 172 0.17 -23.12 -12.65
C GLU A 172 0.20 -21.62 -12.91
N LEU A 173 1.22 -21.13 -13.66
CA LEU A 173 1.30 -19.71 -14.01
C LEU A 173 0.05 -19.30 -14.78
N LYS A 174 -0.33 -20.05 -15.83
CA LYS A 174 -1.49 -19.75 -16.67
C LYS A 174 -2.81 -19.78 -15.89
N GLU A 175 -3.03 -20.84 -15.10
CA GLU A 175 -4.24 -20.98 -14.28
C GLU A 175 -4.36 -19.85 -13.24
N LYS A 176 -3.27 -19.53 -12.56
CA LYS A 176 -3.23 -18.49 -11.54
C LYS A 176 -3.35 -17.07 -12.14
N ALA A 177 -2.73 -16.82 -13.29
CA ALA A 177 -2.84 -15.55 -13.98
C ALA A 177 -4.29 -15.32 -14.49
N GLU A 178 -4.91 -16.31 -15.11
CA GLU A 178 -6.32 -16.24 -15.52
C GLU A 178 -7.24 -15.98 -14.34
N PHE A 179 -7.05 -16.69 -13.23
CA PHE A 179 -7.80 -16.45 -11.99
C PHE A 179 -7.66 -15.00 -11.50
N LEU A 180 -6.43 -14.48 -11.42
CA LEU A 180 -6.18 -13.13 -10.93
C LEU A 180 -6.72 -12.05 -11.87
N LEU A 181 -6.59 -12.22 -13.20
CA LEU A 181 -7.16 -11.29 -14.17
C LEU A 181 -8.69 -11.22 -14.04
N ASN A 182 -9.34 -12.36 -13.83
CA ASN A 182 -10.79 -12.44 -13.66
C ASN A 182 -11.26 -11.88 -12.31
N GLU A 183 -10.54 -12.13 -11.23
CA GLU A 183 -10.93 -11.70 -9.88
C GLU A 183 -10.70 -10.21 -9.66
N TYR A 184 -9.53 -9.71 -10.08
CA TYR A 184 -9.12 -8.33 -9.79
C TYR A 184 -9.43 -7.34 -10.92
N GLN A 185 -9.71 -7.81 -12.14
CA GLN A 185 -10.02 -6.96 -13.31
C GLN A 185 -8.97 -5.87 -13.55
N GLN A 186 -7.69 -6.19 -13.36
CA GLN A 186 -6.56 -5.29 -13.54
C GLN A 186 -5.34 -6.04 -14.09
N PRO A 187 -4.35 -5.32 -14.66
CA PRO A 187 -3.11 -5.95 -15.12
C PRO A 187 -2.38 -6.64 -13.96
N LEU A 188 -1.57 -7.64 -14.30
CA LEU A 188 -0.71 -8.33 -13.34
C LEU A 188 0.75 -7.99 -13.60
N LEU A 189 1.53 -7.91 -12.53
CA LEU A 189 2.97 -8.00 -12.57
C LEU A 189 3.37 -9.48 -12.35
N CYS A 190 4.15 -10.05 -13.28
CA CYS A 190 4.78 -11.35 -13.16
C CYS A 190 6.27 -11.15 -12.95
N GLU A 191 6.85 -11.77 -11.93
CA GLU A 191 8.27 -11.67 -11.59
C GLU A 191 8.90 -13.03 -11.39
N THR A 192 10.19 -13.18 -11.72
CA THR A 192 10.98 -14.29 -11.20
C THR A 192 11.01 -14.23 -9.67
N TYR A 193 10.63 -15.32 -9.00
CA TYR A 193 10.69 -15.39 -7.54
C TYR A 193 12.13 -15.42 -7.05
N ILE A 194 12.49 -14.47 -6.19
CA ILE A 194 13.79 -14.44 -5.54
C ILE A 194 13.62 -14.90 -4.09
N LYS A 195 14.16 -16.05 -3.78
CA LYS A 195 14.18 -16.57 -2.42
C LYS A 195 15.19 -15.80 -1.58
N GLY A 196 14.76 -15.30 -0.41
CA GLY A 196 15.64 -14.54 0.47
C GLY A 196 14.94 -14.07 1.73
N ARG A 197 15.67 -13.29 2.53
CA ARG A 197 15.10 -12.61 3.68
C ARG A 197 14.42 -11.34 3.23
N GLU A 198 13.29 -10.99 3.83
CA GLU A 198 12.50 -9.82 3.51
C GLU A 198 12.71 -8.72 4.55
N TYR A 199 12.97 -7.51 4.09
CA TYR A 199 13.20 -6.34 4.94
C TYR A 199 12.35 -5.17 4.52
N ASN A 200 11.76 -4.49 5.51
CA ASN A 200 11.20 -3.16 5.33
C ASN A 200 12.22 -2.11 5.77
N VAL A 201 12.49 -1.15 4.91
CA VAL A 201 13.37 -0.01 5.20
C VAL A 201 12.51 1.25 5.23
N SER A 202 12.35 1.82 6.42
CA SER A 202 11.56 3.05 6.60
C SER A 202 12.41 4.28 6.30
N LEU A 203 11.90 5.15 5.46
CA LEU A 203 12.55 6.38 5.04
C LEU A 203 11.75 7.60 5.52
N LEU A 204 12.46 8.66 5.88
CA LEU A 204 11.91 9.98 6.14
C LEU A 204 12.61 11.00 5.25
N TYR A 205 11.83 11.82 4.54
CA TYR A 205 12.30 12.96 3.78
C TYR A 205 11.84 14.26 4.47
N ASP A 206 12.76 15.17 4.76
CA ASP A 206 12.50 16.43 5.47
C ASP A 206 12.40 17.65 4.55
N GLY A 207 12.34 17.44 3.25
CA GLY A 207 12.36 18.49 2.24
C GLY A 207 13.74 18.75 1.64
N ASN A 208 14.83 18.29 2.28
CA ASN A 208 16.20 18.45 1.82
C ASN A 208 16.97 17.11 1.76
N ASN A 209 16.77 16.26 2.76
CA ASN A 209 17.51 15.01 2.90
C ASN A 209 16.59 13.84 3.15
N THR A 210 17.01 12.66 2.69
CA THR A 210 16.37 11.38 2.99
C THR A 210 17.15 10.66 4.09
N TYR A 211 16.45 10.22 5.12
CA TYR A 211 16.99 9.48 6.27
C TYR A 211 16.41 8.09 6.34
N VAL A 212 17.26 7.08 6.57
CA VAL A 212 16.78 5.76 6.99
C VAL A 212 16.49 5.85 8.49
N ILE A 213 15.22 5.71 8.87
CA ILE A 213 14.77 5.79 10.27
C ILE A 213 14.62 4.42 10.93
N GLY A 214 14.63 3.35 10.16
CA GLY A 214 14.59 1.98 10.66
C GLY A 214 14.66 0.95 9.55
N THR A 215 15.15 -0.24 9.91
CA THR A 215 15.12 -1.44 9.07
C THR A 215 14.57 -2.59 9.90
N VAL A 216 13.57 -3.29 9.39
CA VAL A 216 12.88 -4.39 10.08
C VAL A 216 12.88 -5.61 9.17
N GLU A 217 13.33 -6.75 9.69
CA GLU A 217 13.20 -8.05 9.01
C GLU A 217 11.80 -8.62 9.25
N ILE A 218 11.16 -9.08 8.18
CA ILE A 218 9.87 -9.75 8.26
C ILE A 218 10.12 -11.25 8.49
N VAL A 219 9.64 -11.77 9.61
CA VAL A 219 9.82 -13.18 9.97
C VAL A 219 8.48 -13.79 10.39
N ARG A 220 8.37 -15.12 10.28
CA ARG A 220 7.22 -15.87 10.82
C ARG A 220 7.19 -15.76 12.36
N LYS A 221 6.02 -15.96 12.97
CA LYS A 221 5.85 -15.97 14.44
C LYS A 221 6.81 -16.91 15.17
N ASN A 222 7.31 -17.96 14.51
CA ASN A 222 8.31 -18.90 15.04
C ASN A 222 9.77 -18.45 14.80
N GLY A 223 10.00 -17.23 14.31
CA GLY A 223 11.31 -16.66 14.02
C GLY A 223 12.00 -17.19 12.76
N LYS A 224 11.34 -18.05 11.96
CA LYS A 224 11.88 -18.51 10.68
C LYS A 224 11.66 -17.43 9.60
N PRO A 225 12.56 -17.33 8.60
CA PRO A 225 12.34 -16.47 7.45
C PRO A 225 11.01 -16.80 6.76
N LEU A 226 10.33 -15.77 6.23
CA LEU A 226 9.19 -15.97 5.34
C LEU A 226 9.70 -16.50 4.00
N ASP A 227 9.07 -17.56 3.50
CA ASP A 227 9.28 -18.00 2.12
C ASP A 227 8.43 -17.16 1.16
N ILE A 228 7.21 -16.84 1.55
CA ILE A 228 6.30 -15.87 0.89
C ILE A 228 5.48 -15.23 1.99
N PHE A 229 5.33 -13.91 1.94
CA PHE A 229 4.45 -13.18 2.86
C PHE A 229 2.99 -13.57 2.57
N ASP A 230 2.38 -14.34 3.45
CA ASP A 230 0.96 -14.72 3.37
C ASP A 230 0.20 -14.00 4.49
N VAL A 231 -0.75 -13.14 4.11
CA VAL A 231 -1.64 -12.43 5.05
C VAL A 231 -2.36 -13.39 6.00
N LYS A 232 -2.58 -14.65 5.58
CA LYS A 232 -3.18 -15.67 6.45
C LYS A 232 -2.32 -16.04 7.66
N GLU A 233 -1.01 -15.81 7.61
CA GLU A 233 -0.10 -16.10 8.72
C GLU A 233 -0.04 -14.95 9.75
N LEU A 234 -0.64 -13.78 9.45
CA LEU A 234 -0.71 -12.62 10.35
C LEU A 234 -1.90 -12.66 11.31
N LYS A 235 -2.83 -13.59 11.16
CA LYS A 235 -4.03 -13.71 12.01
C LYS A 235 -3.84 -14.62 13.19
#